data_527beebe113f471d9e5f6283024ca555
#
_entry.id   527beebe113f471d9e5f6283024ca555
#
_cell.length_a   1.000
_cell.length_b   1.000
_cell.length_c   1.000
_cell.angle_alpha   90.00
_cell.angle_beta   90.00
_cell.angle_gamma   90.00
#
_symmetry.space_group_name_H-M   'P 1'
#
loop_
_entity.id
_entity.type
_entity.pdbx_description
1 polymer ?
#
loop_
_entity_poly.entity_id
_entity_poly.type
_entity_poly.pdbx_seq_one_letter_code
_entity_poly.pdbx_strand_id
1 'polypeptide(L)'
;MALTLARPEGNGPGGGNLALFYLETRDANGALNGIRIERLKDKLGTRKVPTAELLLDGVPAEVVIGTRDGTRHIAPMLQITRAWNSVTAAAFMRRGCALARAYAHERSAFGAMLAELPLHRETLADLETETRAATLLAFELVELIGREEAGDIDDANRALLRLLTPIAKLLTAKQAVATVSEAIEAFGGAGYVEDTGLPALLRDTQVLPIWEGTTNVLALDAVLRTDAASGLAAMRARVAAALNGAPAAVAGAADLAVRALEHAEAWLAATKDRNALQTGARRFAFTLGRALELALLVEHARWALVRDPVCDAVQTARRFAATTIDFIRDGDHGG
;
A
#
# COMPACT_ATOMS: atom_id res chain seq x y z
N MET A 1 -20.26 -0.81 -18.61
CA MET A 1 -19.93 0.62 -18.50
C MET A 1 -18.44 0.81 -18.31
N ALA A 2 -17.88 1.92 -18.72
CA ALA A 2 -16.50 2.28 -18.49
C ALA A 2 -16.33 3.79 -18.34
N LEU A 3 -15.28 4.19 -17.63
CA LEU A 3 -14.77 5.55 -17.61
C LEU A 3 -13.49 5.61 -18.44
N THR A 4 -13.35 6.63 -19.27
CA THR A 4 -12.18 6.82 -20.11
C THR A 4 -11.73 8.27 -20.11
N LEU A 5 -10.41 8.48 -20.25
CA LEU A 5 -9.84 9.79 -20.50
C LEU A 5 -9.61 9.93 -22.00
N ALA A 6 -10.19 10.94 -22.61
CA ALA A 6 -10.01 11.26 -24.01
C ALA A 6 -9.81 12.76 -24.21
N ARG A 7 -9.27 13.13 -25.37
CA ARG A 7 -9.03 14.52 -25.74
C ARG A 7 -10.20 15.01 -26.59
N PRO A 8 -11.00 15.97 -26.09
CA PRO A 8 -11.99 16.64 -26.92
C PRO A 8 -11.34 17.32 -28.13
N GLU A 9 -12.06 17.34 -29.23
CA GLU A 9 -11.67 18.07 -30.44
C GLU A 9 -11.41 19.55 -30.09
N GLY A 10 -10.34 20.11 -30.62
CA GLY A 10 -9.92 21.49 -30.34
C GLY A 10 -9.06 21.65 -29.07
N ASN A 11 -8.93 20.65 -28.20
CA ASN A 11 -8.04 20.74 -27.05
C ASN A 11 -6.59 20.46 -27.45
N GLY A 12 -5.66 21.30 -26.93
CA GLY A 12 -4.21 21.15 -27.14
C GLY A 12 -3.60 19.92 -26.45
N PRO A 13 -2.29 19.66 -26.63
CA PRO A 13 -1.58 18.58 -25.97
C PRO A 13 -1.52 18.75 -24.43
N GLY A 14 -1.20 17.68 -23.70
CA GLY A 14 -1.03 17.67 -22.24
C GLY A 14 -2.21 17.03 -21.50
N GLY A 15 -1.95 16.56 -20.27
CA GLY A 15 -2.91 15.81 -19.44
C GLY A 15 -4.08 16.67 -18.95
N GLY A 16 -3.87 17.98 -18.69
CA GLY A 16 -4.93 18.91 -18.28
C GLY A 16 -5.97 19.18 -19.40
N ASN A 17 -5.66 18.83 -20.64
CA ASN A 17 -6.56 18.96 -21.78
C ASN A 17 -7.34 17.68 -22.09
N LEU A 18 -7.27 16.66 -21.23
CA LEU A 18 -8.12 15.48 -21.29
C LEU A 18 -9.42 15.74 -20.52
N ALA A 19 -10.52 15.19 -21.01
CA ALA A 19 -11.79 15.12 -20.32
C ALA A 19 -12.07 13.69 -19.85
N LEU A 20 -12.91 13.56 -18.83
CA LEU A 20 -13.41 12.27 -18.35
C LEU A 20 -14.75 11.98 -19.01
N PHE A 21 -14.84 10.83 -19.64
CA PHE A 21 -16.03 10.35 -20.32
C PHE A 21 -16.54 9.07 -19.66
N TYR A 22 -17.87 8.97 -19.63
CA TYR A 22 -18.61 7.74 -19.38
C TYR A 22 -19.04 7.13 -20.71
N LEU A 23 -18.96 5.81 -20.82
CA LEU A 23 -19.46 5.10 -21.98
C LEU A 23 -20.08 3.75 -21.61
N GLU A 24 -21.09 3.37 -22.37
CA GLU A 24 -21.66 2.02 -22.33
C GLU A 24 -20.84 1.09 -23.22
N THR A 25 -20.32 0.01 -22.63
CA THR A 25 -19.47 -0.94 -23.36
C THR A 25 -20.28 -1.86 -24.28
N ARG A 26 -21.60 -1.98 -24.04
CA ARG A 26 -22.52 -2.79 -24.83
C ARG A 26 -23.77 -1.98 -25.17
N ASP A 27 -24.35 -2.26 -26.32
CA ASP A 27 -25.65 -1.74 -26.74
C ASP A 27 -26.82 -2.48 -26.02
N ALA A 28 -28.05 -2.08 -26.34
CA ALA A 28 -29.25 -2.69 -25.78
C ALA A 28 -29.43 -4.18 -26.17
N ASN A 29 -28.74 -4.65 -27.19
CA ASN A 29 -28.77 -6.05 -27.64
C ASN A 29 -27.62 -6.87 -27.05
N GLY A 30 -26.77 -6.25 -26.25
CA GLY A 30 -25.60 -6.89 -25.63
C GLY A 30 -24.36 -6.98 -26.52
N ALA A 31 -24.39 -6.43 -27.73
CA ALA A 31 -23.23 -6.35 -28.62
C ALA A 31 -22.28 -5.23 -28.19
N LEU A 32 -20.98 -5.36 -28.50
CA LEU A 32 -20.00 -4.32 -28.21
C LEU A 32 -20.33 -3.03 -28.98
N ASN A 33 -20.44 -1.94 -28.22
CA ASN A 33 -20.90 -0.65 -28.70
C ASN A 33 -19.74 0.19 -29.26
N GLY A 34 -19.36 -0.03 -30.54
CA GLY A 34 -18.21 0.66 -31.13
C GLY A 34 -16.85 0.29 -30.54
N ILE A 35 -16.78 -0.82 -29.83
CA ILE A 35 -15.56 -1.30 -29.19
C ILE A 35 -15.07 -2.55 -29.93
N ARG A 36 -13.80 -2.54 -30.33
CA ARG A 36 -13.12 -3.72 -30.87
C ARG A 36 -12.05 -4.18 -29.87
N ILE A 37 -12.08 -5.45 -29.52
CA ILE A 37 -11.07 -6.09 -28.69
C ILE A 37 -9.92 -6.50 -29.61
N GLU A 38 -8.76 -5.83 -29.50
CA GLU A 38 -7.59 -6.17 -30.29
C GLU A 38 -6.91 -7.44 -29.76
N ARG A 39 -6.76 -7.52 -28.43
CA ARG A 39 -6.25 -8.74 -27.78
C ARG A 39 -6.55 -8.74 -26.29
N LEU A 40 -6.61 -9.94 -25.71
CA LEU A 40 -6.51 -10.15 -24.29
C LEU A 40 -5.03 -10.27 -23.90
N LYS A 41 -4.64 -9.60 -22.82
CA LYS A 41 -3.25 -9.65 -22.33
C LYS A 41 -2.96 -10.98 -21.63
N ASP A 42 -1.90 -11.66 -22.04
CA ASP A 42 -1.31 -12.75 -21.25
C ASP A 42 -0.48 -12.12 -20.11
N LYS A 43 -0.84 -12.43 -18.87
CA LYS A 43 -0.31 -11.75 -17.68
C LYS A 43 0.41 -12.74 -16.76
N LEU A 44 1.35 -12.24 -15.97
CA LEU A 44 2.03 -13.02 -14.94
C LEU A 44 1.06 -13.61 -13.92
N GLY A 45 0.17 -12.78 -13.38
CA GLY A 45 -0.87 -13.11 -12.42
C GLY A 45 -2.19 -12.40 -12.72
N THR A 46 -3.15 -12.49 -11.80
CA THR A 46 -4.51 -11.94 -11.95
C THR A 46 -5.18 -12.35 -13.26
N ARG A 47 -4.93 -13.59 -13.71
CA ARG A 47 -5.41 -14.08 -15.02
C ARG A 47 -6.93 -14.21 -15.09
N LYS A 48 -7.58 -14.35 -13.93
CA LYS A 48 -9.05 -14.38 -13.81
C LYS A 48 -9.71 -12.99 -13.98
N VAL A 49 -8.92 -11.92 -13.93
CA VAL A 49 -9.37 -10.55 -14.24
C VAL A 49 -8.95 -10.24 -15.66
N PRO A 50 -9.84 -10.37 -16.67
CA PRO A 50 -9.48 -10.15 -18.05
C PRO A 50 -9.04 -8.70 -18.28
N THR A 51 -7.94 -8.53 -18.99
CA THR A 51 -7.41 -7.22 -19.38
C THR A 51 -7.20 -7.21 -20.88
N ALA A 52 -7.79 -6.24 -21.56
CA ALA A 52 -7.78 -6.17 -23.00
C ALA A 52 -7.15 -4.86 -23.50
N GLU A 53 -6.62 -4.89 -24.72
CA GLU A 53 -6.37 -3.72 -25.54
C GLU A 53 -7.61 -3.50 -26.39
N LEU A 54 -8.17 -2.30 -26.29
CA LEU A 54 -9.42 -1.94 -26.95
C LEU A 54 -9.17 -0.81 -27.96
N LEU A 55 -9.77 -0.93 -29.13
CA LEU A 55 -9.96 0.19 -30.04
C LEU A 55 -11.37 0.72 -29.82
N LEU A 56 -11.50 2.01 -29.55
CA LEU A 56 -12.76 2.73 -29.44
C LEU A 56 -12.99 3.46 -30.78
N ASP A 57 -13.97 3.03 -31.55
CA ASP A 57 -14.27 3.55 -32.85
C ASP A 57 -15.76 3.92 -32.96
N GLY A 58 -16.03 5.23 -32.84
CA GLY A 58 -17.38 5.74 -32.86
C GLY A 58 -18.23 5.34 -31.63
N VAL A 59 -17.59 5.05 -30.48
CA VAL A 59 -18.30 4.73 -29.24
C VAL A 59 -19.03 5.96 -28.73
N PRO A 60 -20.37 5.92 -28.55
CA PRO A 60 -21.10 6.99 -27.88
C PRO A 60 -20.58 7.18 -26.44
N ALA A 61 -20.25 8.40 -26.08
CA ALA A 61 -19.73 8.71 -24.77
C ALA A 61 -20.28 10.05 -24.27
N GLU A 62 -20.47 10.13 -22.96
CA GLU A 62 -20.95 11.34 -22.28
C GLU A 62 -19.83 11.96 -21.44
N VAL A 63 -19.71 13.27 -21.49
CA VAL A 63 -18.76 14.00 -20.63
C VAL A 63 -19.27 13.95 -19.18
N VAL A 64 -18.43 13.42 -18.27
CA VAL A 64 -18.81 13.31 -16.85
C VAL A 64 -18.82 14.68 -16.19
N ILE A 65 -17.76 15.49 -16.40
CA ILE A 65 -17.65 16.83 -15.84
C ILE A 65 -16.63 17.64 -16.63
N GLY A 66 -17.06 18.77 -17.20
CA GLY A 66 -16.19 19.68 -17.95
C GLY A 66 -15.48 19.04 -19.12
N THR A 67 -14.78 19.81 -19.91
CA THR A 67 -14.05 19.35 -21.11
C THR A 67 -12.52 19.34 -20.90
N ARG A 68 -12.06 19.55 -19.67
CA ARG A 68 -10.64 19.59 -19.25
C ARG A 68 -10.47 18.96 -17.88
N ASP A 69 -9.22 18.82 -17.45
CA ASP A 69 -8.84 18.33 -16.12
C ASP A 69 -9.39 16.93 -15.75
N GLY A 70 -9.67 16.09 -16.74
CA GLY A 70 -10.21 14.73 -16.55
C GLY A 70 -9.36 13.88 -15.60
N THR A 71 -8.04 14.08 -15.61
CA THR A 71 -7.12 13.42 -14.67
C THR A 71 -7.37 13.82 -13.21
N ARG A 72 -7.80 15.05 -12.95
CA ARG A 72 -8.22 15.52 -11.62
C ARG A 72 -9.58 14.93 -11.24
N HIS A 73 -10.48 14.86 -12.20
CA HIS A 73 -11.84 14.36 -11.97
C HIS A 73 -11.89 12.86 -11.68
N ILE A 74 -10.90 12.06 -12.15
CA ILE A 74 -10.79 10.63 -11.84
C ILE A 74 -10.02 10.36 -10.54
N ALA A 75 -9.41 11.36 -9.91
CA ALA A 75 -8.61 11.19 -8.71
C ALA A 75 -9.36 10.54 -7.52
N PRO A 76 -10.65 10.84 -7.25
CA PRO A 76 -11.39 10.15 -6.19
C PRO A 76 -11.46 8.63 -6.39
N MET A 77 -11.64 8.17 -7.64
CA MET A 77 -11.60 6.74 -7.95
C MET A 77 -10.22 6.13 -7.66
N LEU A 78 -9.15 6.85 -8.03
CA LEU A 78 -7.77 6.38 -7.77
C LEU A 78 -7.46 6.31 -6.26
N GLN A 79 -8.05 7.18 -5.44
CA GLN A 79 -7.92 7.13 -3.98
C GLN A 79 -8.53 5.83 -3.43
N ILE A 80 -9.75 5.50 -3.84
CA ILE A 80 -10.45 4.27 -3.44
C ILE A 80 -9.70 3.03 -3.91
N THR A 81 -9.25 2.99 -5.17
CA THR A 81 -8.53 1.83 -5.71
C THR A 81 -7.16 1.63 -5.08
N ARG A 82 -6.47 2.69 -4.66
CA ARG A 82 -5.22 2.63 -3.90
C ARG A 82 -5.44 2.09 -2.48
N ALA A 83 -6.51 2.50 -1.81
CA ALA A 83 -6.89 1.94 -0.51
C ALA A 83 -7.25 0.45 -0.64
N TRP A 84 -8.04 0.10 -1.64
CA TRP A 84 -8.37 -1.29 -1.96
C TRP A 84 -7.11 -2.13 -2.23
N ASN A 85 -6.13 -1.57 -2.93
CA ASN A 85 -4.83 -2.21 -3.15
C ASN A 85 -4.11 -2.50 -1.83
N SER A 86 -4.10 -1.55 -0.88
CA SER A 86 -3.47 -1.69 0.44
C SER A 86 -4.16 -2.79 1.27
N VAL A 87 -5.49 -2.83 1.27
CA VAL A 87 -6.28 -3.88 1.94
C VAL A 87 -6.03 -5.25 1.29
N THR A 88 -5.98 -5.31 -0.04
CA THR A 88 -5.67 -6.54 -0.77
C THR A 88 -4.26 -7.05 -0.45
N ALA A 89 -3.29 -6.15 -0.33
CA ALA A 89 -1.92 -6.48 0.07
C ALA A 89 -1.90 -7.15 1.45
N ALA A 90 -2.54 -6.54 2.46
CA ALA A 90 -2.68 -7.10 3.79
C ALA A 90 -3.42 -8.46 3.79
N ALA A 91 -4.46 -8.59 2.97
CA ALA A 91 -5.21 -9.85 2.82
C ALA A 91 -4.36 -10.98 2.22
N PHE A 92 -3.53 -10.70 1.22
CA PHE A 92 -2.62 -11.69 0.62
C PHE A 92 -1.51 -12.10 1.59
N MET A 93 -0.93 -11.15 2.31
CA MET A 93 0.02 -11.43 3.39
C MET A 93 -0.60 -12.35 4.43
N ARG A 94 -1.78 -11.98 4.96
CA ARG A 94 -2.52 -12.79 5.93
C ARG A 94 -2.83 -14.19 5.41
N ARG A 95 -3.22 -14.31 4.14
CA ARG A 95 -3.49 -15.62 3.51
C ARG A 95 -2.24 -16.47 3.48
N GLY A 96 -1.10 -15.93 3.03
CA GLY A 96 0.19 -16.61 3.01
C GLY A 96 0.63 -17.08 4.41
N CYS A 97 0.58 -16.17 5.40
CA CYS A 97 0.92 -16.50 6.79
C CYS A 97 0.03 -17.58 7.40
N ALA A 98 -1.29 -17.49 7.18
CA ALA A 98 -2.23 -18.47 7.71
C ALA A 98 -2.00 -19.88 7.13
N LEU A 99 -1.73 -19.95 5.83
CA LEU A 99 -1.41 -21.21 5.15
C LEU A 99 -0.07 -21.78 5.62
N ALA A 100 0.98 -20.95 5.71
CA ALA A 100 2.30 -21.38 6.18
C ALA A 100 2.23 -21.88 7.64
N ARG A 101 1.48 -21.20 8.49
CA ARG A 101 1.25 -21.63 9.88
C ARG A 101 0.51 -22.97 9.95
N ALA A 102 -0.59 -23.13 9.20
CA ALA A 102 -1.33 -24.39 9.16
C ALA A 102 -0.43 -25.54 8.69
N TYR A 103 0.32 -25.33 7.62
CA TYR A 103 1.27 -26.33 7.13
C TYR A 103 2.34 -26.71 8.14
N ALA A 104 2.86 -25.73 8.91
CA ALA A 104 3.87 -25.97 9.93
C ALA A 104 3.40 -26.90 11.04
N HIS A 105 2.10 -26.96 11.33
CA HIS A 105 1.51 -27.88 12.30
C HIS A 105 1.24 -29.28 11.74
N GLU A 106 1.23 -29.44 10.43
CA GLU A 106 0.96 -30.73 9.76
C GLU A 106 2.21 -31.39 9.18
N ARG A 107 3.26 -30.62 8.98
CA ARG A 107 4.52 -31.10 8.34
C ARG A 107 5.58 -31.39 9.37
N SER A 108 6.02 -32.66 9.41
CA SER A 108 7.22 -33.07 10.17
C SER A 108 8.47 -33.11 9.25
N ALA A 109 9.58 -32.57 9.75
CA ALA A 109 10.90 -32.65 9.15
C ALA A 109 11.98 -32.58 10.25
N PHE A 110 13.14 -33.17 10.02
CA PHE A 110 14.25 -33.19 11.00
C PHE A 110 13.87 -33.74 12.39
N GLY A 111 12.90 -34.64 12.45
CA GLY A 111 12.48 -35.30 13.69
C GLY A 111 11.45 -34.53 14.54
N ALA A 112 10.93 -33.37 14.07
CA ALA A 112 9.93 -32.57 14.76
C ALA A 112 8.91 -31.96 13.76
N MET A 113 7.81 -31.43 14.27
CA MET A 113 6.92 -30.59 13.47
C MET A 113 7.62 -29.27 13.12
N LEU A 114 7.38 -28.73 11.94
CA LEU A 114 7.95 -27.42 11.57
C LEU A 114 7.59 -26.33 12.58
N ALA A 115 6.39 -26.37 13.14
CA ALA A 115 5.92 -25.45 14.17
C ALA A 115 6.75 -25.52 15.49
N GLU A 116 7.51 -26.60 15.70
CA GLU A 116 8.36 -26.77 16.89
C GLU A 116 9.81 -26.33 16.64
N LEU A 117 10.20 -26.17 15.37
CA LEU A 117 11.57 -25.79 14.99
C LEU A 117 11.80 -24.29 15.25
N PRO A 118 12.83 -23.92 16.07
CA PRO A 118 13.03 -22.54 16.49
C PRO A 118 13.14 -21.54 15.33
N LEU A 119 13.98 -21.84 14.33
CA LEU A 119 14.19 -20.96 13.18
C LEU A 119 12.92 -20.78 12.34
N HIS A 120 12.16 -21.86 12.12
CA HIS A 120 10.90 -21.77 11.39
C HIS A 120 9.84 -20.92 12.13
N ARG A 121 9.81 -21.03 13.46
CA ARG A 121 8.96 -20.20 14.31
C ARG A 121 9.32 -18.72 14.22
N GLU A 122 10.63 -18.41 14.21
CA GLU A 122 11.10 -17.01 14.04
C GLU A 122 10.66 -16.45 12.69
N THR A 123 10.83 -17.20 11.58
CA THR A 123 10.36 -16.81 10.25
C THR A 123 8.85 -16.52 10.26
N LEU A 124 8.03 -17.44 10.81
CA LEU A 124 6.58 -17.24 10.88
C LEU A 124 6.21 -16.00 11.72
N ALA A 125 6.93 -15.73 12.81
CA ALA A 125 6.69 -14.57 13.65
C ALA A 125 7.05 -13.25 12.93
N ASP A 126 8.10 -13.24 12.10
CA ASP A 126 8.46 -12.08 11.27
C ASP A 126 7.39 -11.79 10.20
N LEU A 127 6.91 -12.84 9.52
CA LEU A 127 5.82 -12.71 8.54
C LEU A 127 4.53 -12.17 9.17
N GLU A 128 4.17 -12.67 10.35
CA GLU A 128 3.00 -12.19 11.10
C GLU A 128 3.16 -10.72 11.51
N THR A 129 4.36 -10.34 11.96
CA THR A 129 4.68 -8.97 12.38
C THR A 129 4.50 -7.99 11.22
N GLU A 130 5.08 -8.29 10.04
CA GLU A 130 4.92 -7.47 8.84
C GLU A 130 3.45 -7.41 8.40
N THR A 131 2.73 -8.53 8.48
CA THR A 131 1.30 -8.59 8.14
C THR A 131 0.45 -7.71 9.04
N ARG A 132 0.71 -7.70 10.34
CA ARG A 132 -0.02 -6.85 11.31
C ARG A 132 0.25 -5.37 11.06
N ALA A 133 1.51 -5.00 10.83
CA ALA A 133 1.90 -3.62 10.51
C ALA A 133 1.18 -3.12 9.25
N ALA A 134 1.25 -3.87 8.15
CA ALA A 134 0.58 -3.53 6.90
C ALA A 134 -0.96 -3.48 7.06
N THR A 135 -1.55 -4.34 7.90
CA THR A 135 -2.99 -4.33 8.18
C THR A 135 -3.39 -3.05 8.89
N LEU A 136 -2.68 -2.66 9.94
CA LEU A 136 -2.98 -1.43 10.67
C LEU A 136 -2.85 -0.20 9.77
N LEU A 137 -1.80 -0.11 8.96
CA LEU A 137 -1.61 0.98 8.01
C LEU A 137 -2.72 1.05 6.96
N ALA A 138 -3.12 -0.10 6.40
CA ALA A 138 -4.19 -0.16 5.41
C ALA A 138 -5.53 0.31 5.99
N PHE A 139 -5.86 -0.09 7.21
CA PHE A 139 -7.12 0.30 7.86
C PHE A 139 -7.08 1.72 8.42
N GLU A 140 -5.94 2.27 8.79
CA GLU A 140 -5.77 3.71 9.07
C GLU A 140 -6.17 4.55 7.83
N LEU A 141 -5.72 4.15 6.64
CA LEU A 141 -6.13 4.80 5.39
C LEU A 141 -7.63 4.66 5.13
N VAL A 142 -8.20 3.47 5.36
CA VAL A 142 -9.65 3.22 5.16
C VAL A 142 -10.50 4.06 6.11
N GLU A 143 -10.07 4.22 7.37
CA GLU A 143 -10.77 5.07 8.34
C GLU A 143 -10.80 6.53 7.89
N LEU A 144 -9.67 7.07 7.43
CA LEU A 144 -9.59 8.44 6.92
C LEU A 144 -10.50 8.66 5.71
N ILE A 145 -10.58 7.70 4.79
CA ILE A 145 -11.51 7.76 3.64
C ILE A 145 -12.95 7.72 4.12
N GLY A 146 -13.29 6.83 5.05
CA GLY A 146 -14.65 6.74 5.60
C GLY A 146 -15.08 8.03 6.28
N ARG A 147 -14.19 8.70 7.00
CA ARG A 147 -14.44 10.02 7.60
C ARG A 147 -14.61 11.10 6.54
N GLU A 148 -13.84 11.08 5.45
CA GLU A 148 -14.01 12.00 4.34
C GLU A 148 -15.38 11.82 3.67
N GLU A 149 -15.77 10.58 3.38
CA GLU A 149 -17.06 10.26 2.76
C GLU A 149 -18.25 10.62 3.67
N ALA A 150 -18.09 10.50 4.99
CA ALA A 150 -19.10 10.89 5.97
C ALA A 150 -19.16 12.41 6.19
N GLY A 151 -18.24 13.19 5.62
CA GLY A 151 -18.13 14.62 5.88
C GLY A 151 -17.57 14.97 7.28
N ASP A 152 -16.99 13.99 7.98
CA ASP A 152 -16.40 14.11 9.31
C ASP A 152 -14.86 14.09 9.24
N ILE A 153 -14.29 14.97 8.41
CA ILE A 153 -12.85 15.10 8.27
C ILE A 153 -12.45 16.58 8.31
N ASP A 154 -11.52 16.92 9.20
CA ASP A 154 -10.91 18.25 9.24
C ASP A 154 -9.78 18.40 8.21
N ASP A 155 -9.26 19.61 8.06
CA ASP A 155 -8.23 19.92 7.08
C ASP A 155 -6.90 19.18 7.37
N ALA A 156 -6.57 18.96 8.64
CA ALA A 156 -5.36 18.23 9.02
C ALA A 156 -5.47 16.74 8.60
N ASN A 157 -6.58 16.09 8.92
CA ASN A 157 -6.82 14.72 8.50
C ASN A 157 -6.95 14.57 6.98
N ARG A 158 -7.48 15.58 6.29
CA ARG A 158 -7.50 15.62 4.81
C ARG A 158 -6.09 15.73 4.24
N ALA A 159 -5.20 16.53 4.84
CA ALA A 159 -3.80 16.60 4.45
C ALA A 159 -3.07 15.27 4.72
N LEU A 160 -3.35 14.62 5.86
CA LEU A 160 -2.84 13.28 6.17
C LEU A 160 -3.31 12.26 5.13
N LEU A 161 -4.60 12.19 4.84
CA LEU A 161 -5.18 11.28 3.85
C LEU A 161 -4.49 11.41 2.50
N ARG A 162 -4.26 12.65 2.04
CA ARG A 162 -3.60 12.90 0.77
C ARG A 162 -2.14 12.43 0.73
N LEU A 163 -1.39 12.60 1.83
CA LEU A 163 -0.02 12.10 1.96
C LEU A 163 0.01 10.58 2.13
N LEU A 164 -0.87 10.04 2.97
CA LEU A 164 -0.88 8.63 3.35
C LEU A 164 -1.32 7.70 2.20
N THR A 165 -2.25 8.14 1.34
CA THR A 165 -2.77 7.31 0.24
C THR A 165 -1.66 6.72 -0.65
N PRO A 166 -0.74 7.49 -1.23
CA PRO A 166 0.36 6.94 -2.01
C PRO A 166 1.34 6.12 -1.17
N ILE A 167 1.62 6.53 0.08
CA ILE A 167 2.56 5.85 0.99
C ILE A 167 2.03 4.49 1.40
N ALA A 168 0.80 4.39 1.87
CA ALA A 168 0.21 3.12 2.27
C ALA A 168 0.20 2.13 1.10
N LYS A 169 -0.23 2.58 -0.09
CA LYS A 169 -0.26 1.71 -1.28
C LYS A 169 1.12 1.21 -1.69
N LEU A 170 2.13 2.08 -1.75
CA LEU A 170 3.47 1.66 -2.19
C LEU A 170 4.15 0.72 -1.18
N LEU A 171 3.98 0.99 0.13
CA LEU A 171 4.64 0.22 1.17
C LEU A 171 3.99 -1.15 1.32
N THR A 172 2.68 -1.22 1.55
CA THR A 172 1.96 -2.49 1.74
C THR A 172 2.10 -3.42 0.54
N ALA A 173 2.10 -2.88 -0.69
CA ALA A 173 2.34 -3.66 -1.90
C ALA A 173 3.73 -4.31 -1.94
N LYS A 174 4.78 -3.61 -1.47
CA LYS A 174 6.13 -4.16 -1.39
C LYS A 174 6.27 -5.18 -0.25
N GLN A 175 5.67 -4.90 0.90
CA GLN A 175 5.61 -5.84 2.01
C GLN A 175 4.89 -7.13 1.58
N ALA A 176 3.78 -7.04 0.85
CA ALA A 176 3.03 -8.20 0.39
C ALA A 176 3.85 -9.11 -0.51
N VAL A 177 4.60 -8.56 -1.46
CA VAL A 177 5.46 -9.37 -2.35
C VAL A 177 6.52 -10.11 -1.55
N ALA A 178 7.20 -9.43 -0.62
CA ALA A 178 8.23 -10.04 0.21
C ALA A 178 7.64 -11.13 1.14
N THR A 179 6.56 -10.79 1.86
CA THR A 179 5.91 -11.71 2.81
C THR A 179 5.33 -12.95 2.12
N VAL A 180 4.67 -12.78 0.97
CA VAL A 180 4.09 -13.94 0.25
C VAL A 180 5.19 -14.81 -0.36
N SER A 181 6.29 -14.23 -0.83
CA SER A 181 7.44 -14.99 -1.32
C SER A 181 8.03 -15.87 -0.21
N GLU A 182 8.27 -15.28 0.97
CA GLU A 182 8.79 -16.01 2.12
C GLU A 182 7.80 -17.06 2.65
N ALA A 183 6.50 -16.71 2.66
CA ALA A 183 5.47 -17.66 3.06
C ALA A 183 5.43 -18.90 2.16
N ILE A 184 5.66 -18.75 0.83
CA ILE A 184 5.76 -19.87 -0.11
C ILE A 184 6.99 -20.72 0.19
N GLU A 185 8.14 -20.07 0.49
CA GLU A 185 9.37 -20.77 0.85
C GLU A 185 9.20 -21.63 2.12
N ALA A 186 8.37 -21.17 3.07
CA ALA A 186 8.06 -21.93 4.28
C ALA A 186 7.40 -23.30 4.02
N PHE A 187 6.85 -23.53 2.83
CA PHE A 187 6.34 -24.85 2.39
C PHE A 187 7.41 -25.76 1.78
N GLY A 188 8.63 -25.25 1.54
CA GLY A 188 9.63 -25.96 0.76
C GLY A 188 9.14 -26.27 -0.66
N GLY A 189 9.46 -27.46 -1.18
CA GLY A 189 9.07 -27.85 -2.55
C GLY A 189 7.56 -27.76 -2.84
N ALA A 190 6.71 -27.97 -1.84
CA ALA A 190 5.25 -27.87 -1.98
C ALA A 190 4.81 -26.41 -2.31
N GLY A 191 5.58 -25.41 -1.90
CA GLY A 191 5.30 -24.01 -2.24
C GLY A 191 5.52 -23.67 -3.71
N TYR A 192 6.28 -24.49 -4.43
CA TYR A 192 6.72 -24.21 -5.80
C TYR A 192 5.91 -24.91 -6.90
N VAL A 193 5.03 -25.85 -6.54
CA VAL A 193 4.23 -26.61 -7.50
C VAL A 193 2.85 -26.02 -7.70
N GLU A 194 2.37 -25.98 -8.96
CA GLU A 194 1.17 -25.23 -9.36
C GLU A 194 -0.12 -25.76 -8.74
N ASP A 195 -0.24 -27.05 -8.48
CA ASP A 195 -1.46 -27.67 -7.96
C ASP A 195 -1.81 -27.27 -6.52
N THR A 196 -0.87 -26.69 -5.78
CA THR A 196 -1.12 -26.13 -4.44
C THR A 196 -1.80 -24.76 -4.48
N GLY A 197 -1.77 -24.07 -5.61
CA GLY A 197 -2.25 -22.70 -5.77
C GLY A 197 -1.36 -21.60 -5.11
N LEU A 198 -0.29 -21.98 -4.41
CA LEU A 198 0.65 -21.06 -3.78
C LEU A 198 1.41 -20.19 -4.80
N PRO A 199 1.94 -20.77 -5.92
CA PRO A 199 2.54 -19.96 -6.97
C PRO A 199 1.59 -18.90 -7.55
N ALA A 200 0.30 -19.21 -7.69
CA ALA A 200 -0.69 -18.25 -8.14
C ALA A 200 -0.86 -17.09 -7.15
N LEU A 201 -0.83 -17.33 -5.84
CA LEU A 201 -0.88 -16.28 -4.82
C LEU A 201 0.29 -15.29 -4.99
N LEU A 202 1.52 -15.77 -5.20
CA LEU A 202 2.68 -14.90 -5.43
C LEU A 202 2.55 -14.12 -6.74
N ARG A 203 2.17 -14.76 -7.83
CA ARG A 203 1.99 -14.09 -9.13
C ARG A 203 0.92 -13.01 -9.06
N ASP A 204 -0.18 -13.25 -8.36
CA ASP A 204 -1.24 -12.27 -8.18
C ASP A 204 -0.78 -11.10 -7.29
N THR A 205 0.04 -11.38 -6.27
CA THR A 205 0.63 -10.36 -5.41
C THR A 205 1.57 -9.42 -6.18
N GLN A 206 2.27 -9.91 -7.19
CA GLN A 206 3.20 -9.10 -7.99
C GLN A 206 2.53 -7.93 -8.75
N VAL A 207 1.22 -7.94 -8.94
CA VAL A 207 0.55 -6.81 -9.59
C VAL A 207 0.40 -5.60 -8.66
N LEU A 208 0.35 -5.82 -7.34
CA LEU A 208 0.07 -4.79 -6.35
C LEU A 208 1.05 -3.59 -6.41
N PRO A 209 2.38 -3.75 -6.55
CA PRO A 209 3.28 -2.62 -6.71
C PRO A 209 3.29 -2.03 -8.13
N ILE A 210 2.49 -2.54 -9.08
CA ILE A 210 2.50 -2.14 -10.49
C ILE A 210 1.29 -1.26 -10.82
N TRP A 211 0.07 -1.79 -10.67
CA TRP A 211 -1.14 -1.04 -11.01
C TRP A 211 -1.41 0.12 -10.04
N GLU A 212 -2.28 1.04 -10.39
CA GLU A 212 -2.63 2.25 -9.59
C GLU A 212 -1.43 3.15 -9.26
N GLY A 213 -0.35 3.01 -10.01
CA GLY A 213 0.93 3.70 -9.84
C GLY A 213 2.00 2.79 -9.27
N THR A 214 3.14 2.73 -9.97
CA THR A 214 4.32 2.00 -9.48
C THR A 214 4.90 2.65 -8.22
N THR A 215 5.70 1.91 -7.47
CA THR A 215 6.35 2.40 -6.25
C THR A 215 7.04 3.74 -6.44
N ASN A 216 7.80 3.92 -7.54
CA ASN A 216 8.51 5.17 -7.79
C ASN A 216 7.55 6.32 -8.13
N VAL A 217 6.49 6.07 -8.91
CA VAL A 217 5.47 7.07 -9.23
C VAL A 217 4.78 7.58 -7.96
N LEU A 218 4.44 6.67 -7.05
CA LEU A 218 3.78 7.03 -5.79
C LEU A 218 4.72 7.71 -4.80
N ALA A 219 6.00 7.32 -4.77
CA ALA A 219 7.00 8.02 -3.98
C ALA A 219 7.19 9.47 -4.45
N LEU A 220 7.23 9.69 -5.78
CA LEU A 220 7.27 11.04 -6.35
C LEU A 220 5.96 11.81 -6.10
N ASP A 221 4.82 11.14 -6.11
CA ASP A 221 3.52 11.73 -5.77
C ASP A 221 3.56 12.29 -4.33
N ALA A 222 4.04 11.49 -3.37
CA ALA A 222 4.15 11.90 -1.97
C ALA A 222 5.07 13.11 -1.71
N VAL A 223 6.15 13.26 -2.48
CA VAL A 223 7.14 14.34 -2.27
C VAL A 223 6.85 15.58 -3.10
N LEU A 224 6.39 15.40 -4.37
CA LEU A 224 6.35 16.51 -5.34
C LEU A 224 4.95 17.02 -5.65
N ARG A 225 3.89 16.23 -5.39
CA ARG A 225 2.52 16.56 -5.80
C ARG A 225 1.57 16.79 -4.65
N THR A 226 1.92 16.30 -3.46
CA THR A 226 1.18 16.60 -2.22
C THR A 226 1.72 17.90 -1.62
N ASP A 227 0.93 18.58 -0.80
CA ASP A 227 1.47 19.50 0.18
C ASP A 227 2.15 18.69 1.28
N ALA A 228 3.41 18.31 1.02
CA ALA A 228 4.13 17.42 1.92
C ALA A 228 4.33 18.03 3.31
N ALA A 229 4.42 19.36 3.42
CA ALA A 229 4.61 20.04 4.70
C ALA A 229 3.36 19.90 5.59
N SER A 230 2.18 20.22 5.05
CA SER A 230 0.92 20.06 5.79
C SER A 230 0.62 18.58 6.10
N GLY A 231 0.92 17.69 5.15
CA GLY A 231 0.77 16.24 5.34
C GLY A 231 1.68 15.69 6.45
N LEU A 232 2.95 16.14 6.51
CA LEU A 232 3.90 15.77 7.57
C LEU A 232 3.47 16.29 8.93
N ALA A 233 3.02 17.55 9.04
CA ALA A 233 2.50 18.09 10.30
C ALA A 233 1.34 17.27 10.84
N ALA A 234 0.42 16.85 9.96
CA ALA A 234 -0.71 16.01 10.31
C ALA A 234 -0.25 14.58 10.70
N MET A 235 0.73 14.00 9.98
CA MET A 235 1.32 12.70 10.33
C MET A 235 2.03 12.75 11.68
N ARG A 236 2.75 13.82 11.99
CA ARG A 236 3.36 14.02 13.31
C ARG A 236 2.29 14.02 14.42
N ALA A 237 1.19 14.73 14.22
CA ALA A 237 0.08 14.76 15.17
C ALA A 237 -0.53 13.36 15.35
N ARG A 238 -0.72 12.60 14.26
CA ARG A 238 -1.26 11.23 14.30
C ARG A 238 -0.32 10.26 15.03
N VAL A 239 1.00 10.33 14.75
CA VAL A 239 2.02 9.53 15.43
C VAL A 239 2.04 9.88 16.92
N ALA A 240 2.04 11.15 17.28
CA ALA A 240 1.98 11.58 18.69
C ALA A 240 0.73 11.07 19.41
N ALA A 241 -0.43 11.10 18.76
CA ALA A 241 -1.68 10.55 19.30
C ALA A 241 -1.60 9.03 19.50
N ALA A 242 -1.04 8.28 18.55
CA ALA A 242 -0.84 6.84 18.65
C ALA A 242 0.08 6.46 19.82
N LEU A 243 1.13 7.23 20.02
CA LEU A 243 2.13 6.98 21.07
C LEU A 243 1.72 7.48 22.45
N ASN A 244 0.65 8.26 22.57
CA ASN A 244 0.18 8.76 23.87
C ASN A 244 -0.23 7.60 24.77
N GLY A 245 0.37 7.54 25.99
CA GLY A 245 0.15 6.45 26.92
C GLY A 245 0.78 5.11 26.47
N ALA A 246 1.82 5.14 25.66
CA ALA A 246 2.55 3.95 25.24
C ALA A 246 3.05 3.16 26.46
N PRO A 247 2.88 1.83 26.48
CA PRO A 247 3.40 0.99 27.58
C PRO A 247 4.93 1.10 27.67
N ALA A 248 5.48 1.15 28.89
CA ALA A 248 6.93 1.20 29.10
C ALA A 248 7.69 0.09 28.36
N ALA A 249 7.05 -1.07 28.19
CA ALA A 249 7.61 -2.20 27.46
C ALA A 249 7.92 -1.94 25.99
N VAL A 250 7.34 -0.91 25.37
CA VAL A 250 7.54 -0.51 23.96
C VAL A 250 8.04 0.92 23.80
N ALA A 251 8.54 1.56 24.88
CA ALA A 251 9.05 2.93 24.85
C ALA A 251 10.14 3.13 23.78
N GLY A 252 11.10 2.19 23.67
CA GLY A 252 12.13 2.26 22.63
C GLY A 252 11.59 2.18 21.20
N ALA A 253 10.49 1.45 20.98
CA ALA A 253 9.80 1.41 19.69
C ALA A 253 9.11 2.76 19.40
N ALA A 254 8.47 3.35 20.40
CA ALA A 254 7.87 4.67 20.30
C ALA A 254 8.91 5.75 19.94
N ASP A 255 10.03 5.78 20.66
CA ASP A 255 11.13 6.71 20.37
C ASP A 255 11.72 6.53 18.97
N LEU A 256 11.82 5.28 18.49
CA LEU A 256 12.30 5.00 17.13
C LEU A 256 11.35 5.57 16.06
N ALA A 257 10.05 5.41 16.24
CA ALA A 257 9.05 5.95 15.31
C ALA A 257 9.13 7.49 15.22
N VAL A 258 9.31 8.16 16.36
CA VAL A 258 9.48 9.63 16.43
C VAL A 258 10.75 10.05 15.71
N ARG A 259 11.90 9.43 16.02
CA ARG A 259 13.19 9.78 15.39
C ARG A 259 13.16 9.58 13.87
N ALA A 260 12.55 8.49 13.39
CA ALA A 260 12.43 8.24 11.94
C ALA A 260 11.60 9.33 11.25
N LEU A 261 10.52 9.77 11.87
CA LEU A 261 9.69 10.87 11.36
C LEU A 261 10.45 12.20 11.37
N GLU A 262 11.13 12.53 12.46
CA GLU A 262 11.94 13.74 12.59
C GLU A 262 13.07 13.78 11.54
N HIS A 263 13.71 12.64 11.28
CA HIS A 263 14.73 12.55 10.23
C HIS A 263 14.13 12.79 8.83
N ALA A 264 12.95 12.23 8.56
CA ALA A 264 12.27 12.49 7.28
C ALA A 264 11.90 13.96 7.09
N GLU A 265 11.44 14.63 8.14
CA GLU A 265 11.14 16.07 8.12
C GLU A 265 12.40 16.91 7.92
N ALA A 266 13.49 16.59 8.63
CA ALA A 266 14.77 17.27 8.48
C ALA A 266 15.33 17.10 7.06
N TRP A 267 15.25 15.88 6.51
CA TRP A 267 15.66 15.60 5.13
C TRP A 267 14.88 16.44 4.13
N LEU A 268 13.55 16.48 4.23
CA LEU A 268 12.71 17.27 3.32
C LEU A 268 13.00 18.76 3.44
N ALA A 269 13.19 19.25 4.66
CA ALA A 269 13.53 20.67 4.92
C ALA A 269 14.89 21.06 4.35
N ALA A 270 15.88 20.17 4.42
CA ALA A 270 17.24 20.41 3.93
C ALA A 270 17.38 20.25 2.41
N THR A 271 16.59 19.36 1.79
CA THR A 271 16.72 19.03 0.37
C THR A 271 15.98 20.04 -0.49
N LYS A 272 16.71 20.93 -1.18
CA LYS A 272 16.14 21.99 -2.05
C LYS A 272 16.24 21.65 -3.53
N ASP A 273 17.22 20.83 -3.91
CA ASP A 273 17.37 20.40 -5.29
C ASP A 273 16.29 19.40 -5.68
N ARG A 274 15.68 19.62 -6.85
CA ARG A 274 14.59 18.78 -7.35
C ARG A 274 15.06 17.36 -7.68
N ASN A 275 16.28 17.21 -8.19
CA ASN A 275 16.81 15.88 -8.53
C ASN A 275 17.13 15.09 -7.27
N ALA A 276 17.67 15.73 -6.23
CA ALA A 276 17.90 15.13 -4.92
C ALA A 276 16.57 14.70 -4.27
N LEU A 277 15.52 15.54 -4.32
CA LEU A 277 14.17 15.16 -3.87
C LEU A 277 13.66 13.92 -4.60
N GLN A 278 13.81 13.86 -5.93
CA GLN A 278 13.37 12.67 -6.71
C GLN A 278 14.18 11.42 -6.33
N THR A 279 15.50 11.56 -6.18
CA THR A 279 16.38 10.44 -5.82
C THR A 279 16.08 9.89 -4.44
N GLY A 280 15.77 10.74 -3.47
CA GLY A 280 15.44 10.36 -2.10
C GLY A 280 13.98 9.97 -1.88
N ALA A 281 13.07 10.29 -2.82
CA ALA A 281 11.62 10.15 -2.65
C ALA A 281 11.17 8.78 -2.16
N ARG A 282 11.77 7.72 -2.67
CA ARG A 282 11.43 6.34 -2.27
C ARG A 282 11.81 6.07 -0.82
N ARG A 283 13.00 6.47 -0.38
CA ARG A 283 13.47 6.31 1.00
C ARG A 283 12.61 7.12 1.97
N PHE A 284 12.31 8.37 1.61
CA PHE A 284 11.40 9.23 2.36
C PHE A 284 10.04 8.57 2.56
N ALA A 285 9.39 8.10 1.49
CA ALA A 285 8.07 7.47 1.57
C ALA A 285 8.08 6.18 2.41
N PHE A 286 9.13 5.35 2.29
CA PHE A 286 9.28 4.15 3.12
C PHE A 286 9.48 4.51 4.59
N THR A 287 10.31 5.49 4.93
CA THR A 287 10.54 5.94 6.31
C THR A 287 9.24 6.42 6.94
N LEU A 288 8.46 7.26 6.26
CA LEU A 288 7.19 7.75 6.76
C LEU A 288 6.19 6.62 7.02
N GLY A 289 6.06 5.71 6.06
CA GLY A 289 5.14 4.58 6.18
C GLY A 289 5.54 3.65 7.34
N ARG A 290 6.83 3.30 7.45
CA ARG A 290 7.33 2.43 8.54
C ARG A 290 7.24 3.10 9.92
N ALA A 291 7.50 4.40 10.01
CA ALA A 291 7.35 5.14 11.26
C ALA A 291 5.89 5.13 11.74
N LEU A 292 4.93 5.32 10.82
CA LEU A 292 3.52 5.24 11.17
C LEU A 292 3.09 3.80 11.52
N GLU A 293 3.51 2.79 10.77
CA GLU A 293 3.26 1.37 11.11
C GLU A 293 3.73 1.04 12.52
N LEU A 294 4.94 1.47 12.89
CA LEU A 294 5.48 1.25 14.24
C LEU A 294 4.65 1.96 15.31
N ALA A 295 4.24 3.21 15.07
CA ALA A 295 3.37 3.94 15.98
C ALA A 295 2.00 3.26 16.15
N LEU A 296 1.40 2.76 15.08
CA LEU A 296 0.14 2.02 15.12
C LEU A 296 0.27 0.67 15.86
N LEU A 297 1.41 -0.02 15.71
CA LEU A 297 1.70 -1.23 16.49
C LEU A 297 1.84 -0.94 18.00
N VAL A 298 2.43 0.18 18.38
CA VAL A 298 2.49 0.64 19.78
C VAL A 298 1.09 0.97 20.31
N GLU A 299 0.28 1.68 19.52
CA GLU A 299 -1.12 1.97 19.85
C GLU A 299 -1.92 0.67 20.03
N HIS A 300 -1.76 -0.28 19.12
CA HIS A 300 -2.37 -1.59 19.22
C HIS A 300 -1.91 -2.37 20.45
N ALA A 301 -0.63 -2.33 20.81
CA ALA A 301 -0.13 -2.98 22.00
C ALA A 301 -0.78 -2.42 23.28
N ARG A 302 -0.95 -1.09 23.37
CA ARG A 302 -1.68 -0.44 24.46
C ARG A 302 -3.15 -0.91 24.54
N TRP A 303 -3.83 -0.94 23.39
CA TRP A 303 -5.22 -1.38 23.28
C TRP A 303 -5.40 -2.86 23.64
N ALA A 304 -4.48 -3.72 23.18
CA ALA A 304 -4.54 -5.16 23.39
C ALA A 304 -4.26 -5.55 24.85
N LEU A 305 -3.27 -4.93 25.48
CA LEU A 305 -2.91 -5.21 26.90
C LEU A 305 -4.06 -4.94 27.88
N VAL A 306 -4.92 -3.98 27.60
CA VAL A 306 -6.11 -3.70 28.43
C VAL A 306 -7.12 -4.85 28.35
N ARG A 307 -7.16 -5.59 27.25
CA ARG A 307 -8.13 -6.67 26.97
C ARG A 307 -7.57 -8.05 27.27
N ASP A 308 -6.30 -8.24 26.99
CA ASP A 308 -5.56 -9.49 27.20
C ASP A 308 -4.12 -9.18 27.62
N PRO A 309 -3.82 -9.21 28.92
CA PRO A 309 -2.46 -8.94 29.43
C PRO A 309 -1.39 -9.92 28.94
N VAL A 310 -1.79 -11.08 28.38
CA VAL A 310 -0.87 -12.14 27.89
C VAL A 310 -0.70 -12.08 26.36
N CYS A 311 -1.29 -11.09 25.70
CA CYS A 311 -1.21 -10.95 24.24
C CYS A 311 0.23 -10.73 23.74
N ASP A 312 0.48 -11.10 22.49
CA ASP A 312 1.80 -10.96 21.84
C ASP A 312 2.05 -9.57 21.20
N ALA A 313 1.14 -8.61 21.41
CA ALA A 313 1.18 -7.31 20.73
C ALA A 313 2.44 -6.49 21.07
N VAL A 314 2.92 -6.58 22.33
CA VAL A 314 4.20 -5.96 22.75
C VAL A 314 5.37 -6.56 22.00
N GLN A 315 5.40 -7.88 21.87
CA GLN A 315 6.46 -8.58 21.14
C GLN A 315 6.43 -8.24 19.64
N THR A 316 5.23 -8.12 19.05
CA THR A 316 5.05 -7.69 17.68
C THR A 316 5.64 -6.29 17.45
N ALA A 317 5.33 -5.31 18.30
CA ALA A 317 5.88 -3.95 18.19
C ALA A 317 7.43 -3.94 18.35
N ARG A 318 7.97 -4.72 19.28
CA ARG A 318 9.42 -4.84 19.48
C ARG A 318 10.12 -5.52 18.29
N ARG A 319 9.54 -6.59 17.76
CA ARG A 319 10.06 -7.31 16.59
C ARG A 319 10.08 -6.39 15.37
N PHE A 320 9.01 -5.66 15.15
CA PHE A 320 8.95 -4.68 14.06
C PHE A 320 10.00 -3.56 14.24
N ALA A 321 10.20 -3.05 15.46
CA ALA A 321 11.22 -2.05 15.76
C ALA A 321 12.66 -2.55 15.53
N ALA A 322 12.89 -3.86 15.51
CA ALA A 322 14.20 -4.44 15.19
C ALA A 322 14.48 -4.50 13.69
N THR A 323 13.50 -4.20 12.84
CA THR A 323 13.67 -4.10 11.38
C THR A 323 14.08 -2.68 10.97
N THR A 324 14.34 -2.46 9.67
CA THR A 324 14.64 -1.12 9.16
C THR A 324 13.38 -0.25 9.17
N ILE A 325 13.36 0.77 10.00
CA ILE A 325 12.29 1.78 10.07
C ILE A 325 12.67 3.03 9.27
N ASP A 326 13.88 3.51 9.41
CA ASP A 326 14.41 4.66 8.70
C ASP A 326 15.29 4.23 7.52
N PHE A 327 14.91 4.64 6.32
CA PHE A 327 15.60 4.35 5.06
C PHE A 327 16.40 5.56 4.54
N ILE A 328 16.24 6.74 5.14
CA ILE A 328 16.96 7.94 4.73
C ILE A 328 18.44 7.74 5.06
N ARG A 329 19.31 8.30 4.22
CA ARG A 329 20.75 8.23 4.37
C ARG A 329 21.32 9.63 4.54
N ASP A 330 22.21 9.80 5.49
CA ASP A 330 22.99 11.02 5.65
C ASP A 330 23.81 11.24 4.37
N GLY A 331 23.78 12.46 3.84
CA GLY A 331 24.46 12.80 2.58
C GLY A 331 23.60 12.70 1.31
N ASP A 332 22.37 12.26 1.37
CA ASP A 332 21.42 12.25 0.21
C ASP A 332 20.98 13.65 -0.25
N HIS A 333 21.63 14.73 0.20
CA HIS A 333 21.27 16.13 -0.10
C HIS A 333 21.79 16.64 -1.45
N GLY A 334 22.38 15.79 -2.27
CA GLY A 334 22.93 16.13 -3.59
C GLY A 334 24.24 16.93 -3.48
N GLY A 335 25.34 16.32 -3.89
CA GLY A 335 26.59 17.05 -4.19
C GLY A 335 26.47 17.80 -5.50
#